data_3a84186d3ca08323ae7a0e4191b652e3
#
_entry.id   3a84186d3ca08323ae7a0e4191b652e3
#
_cell.length_a   1.000
_cell.length_b   1.000
_cell.length_c   1.000
_cell.angle_alpha   90.00
_cell.angle_beta   90.00
_cell.angle_gamma   90.00
#
_symmetry.space_group_name_H-M   'P 1'
#
loop_
_entity.id
_entity.type
_entity.pdbx_description
1 polymer ?
#
loop_
_entity_poly.entity_id
_entity_poly.type
_entity_poly.pdbx_seq_one_letter_code
_entity_poly.pdbx_strand_id
1 'polypeptide(L)'
;MADYIVNLKDSGAINANRFGAKAANQAMLGHAGLPIPKGFCLDAAAYRRQLEFIGLLDLAGEIDGLSGEEQRQAVSKLRLGLFDSPIAPDIEQPLLIAWHELCEASGSKTVVRSSSLSEDLADSTFAGQYETFLGLNNEAEFLTAVRACWAALWSPRALRYMESRNLDTLDMAMGLCIQELVGGLVSGGGMSQMADGTMSLSASWGLGTAIAQGEVVPDRYVLDVDGTVIETVVGRTVHGKNCAHHSVGSLPIDQEKTLQPCLSKDQVGELGQ
;
A
#
# COMPACT_ATOMS: atom_id res chain seq x y z
N MET A 1 19.46 -2.48 -20.30
CA MET A 1 18.05 -2.64 -19.89
C MET A 1 17.85 -1.77 -18.68
N ALA A 2 16.78 -0.98 -18.62
CA ALA A 2 16.48 -0.23 -17.41
C ALA A 2 16.12 -1.24 -16.29
N ASP A 3 16.76 -1.10 -15.14
CA ASP A 3 16.46 -1.93 -13.98
C ASP A 3 15.30 -1.29 -13.23
N TYR A 4 14.07 -1.76 -13.52
CA TYR A 4 12.86 -1.27 -12.90
C TYR A 4 12.58 -1.85 -11.52
N ILE A 5 13.33 -2.89 -11.11
CA ILE A 5 13.04 -3.69 -9.91
C ILE A 5 14.21 -3.59 -8.95
N VAL A 6 13.90 -3.24 -7.70
CA VAL A 6 14.89 -3.12 -6.61
C VAL A 6 14.35 -3.82 -5.37
N ASN A 7 15.16 -4.67 -4.75
CA ASN A 7 14.77 -5.33 -3.51
C ASN A 7 14.63 -4.29 -2.37
N LEU A 8 13.63 -4.45 -1.49
CA LEU A 8 13.41 -3.55 -0.35
C LEU A 8 14.63 -3.45 0.59
N LYS A 9 15.51 -4.44 0.58
CA LYS A 9 16.75 -4.43 1.38
C LYS A 9 17.89 -3.65 0.74
N ASP A 10 17.79 -3.32 -0.54
CA ASP A 10 18.83 -2.60 -1.26
C ASP A 10 18.75 -1.09 -0.98
N SER A 11 19.89 -0.44 -0.84
CA SER A 11 19.96 0.99 -0.56
C SER A 11 19.30 1.87 -1.63
N GLY A 12 19.17 1.36 -2.86
CA GLY A 12 18.44 2.04 -3.94
C GLY A 12 16.94 2.17 -3.70
N ALA A 13 16.34 1.30 -2.88
CA ALA A 13 14.89 1.27 -2.62
C ALA A 13 14.40 2.46 -1.78
N ILE A 14 15.29 3.19 -1.08
CA ILE A 14 14.94 4.36 -0.27
C ILE A 14 14.63 5.63 -1.11
N ASN A 15 14.78 5.56 -2.42
CA ASN A 15 14.56 6.69 -3.31
C ASN A 15 13.06 6.90 -3.59
N ALA A 16 12.42 7.80 -2.84
CA ALA A 16 11.01 8.12 -3.00
C ALA A 16 10.65 8.68 -4.39
N ASN A 17 11.59 9.35 -5.08
CA ASN A 17 11.37 9.86 -6.44
C ASN A 17 11.33 8.76 -7.52
N ARG A 18 11.71 7.54 -7.17
CA ARG A 18 11.62 6.36 -8.05
C ARG A 18 10.46 5.44 -7.66
N PHE A 19 10.29 5.20 -6.36
CA PHE A 19 9.42 4.13 -5.88
C PHE A 19 8.19 4.63 -5.11
N GLY A 20 8.07 5.94 -4.91
CA GLY A 20 7.05 6.54 -4.06
C GLY A 20 7.36 6.43 -2.57
N ALA A 21 6.71 7.25 -1.78
CA ALA A 21 7.00 7.38 -0.34
C ALA A 21 6.72 6.09 0.43
N LYS A 22 5.66 5.37 0.09
CA LYS A 22 5.27 4.14 0.80
C LYS A 22 6.34 3.05 0.69
N ALA A 23 6.87 2.83 -0.51
CA ALA A 23 7.96 1.87 -0.74
C ALA A 23 9.28 2.34 -0.11
N ALA A 24 9.62 3.62 -0.29
CA ALA A 24 10.83 4.20 0.26
C ALA A 24 10.87 4.17 1.80
N ASN A 25 9.76 4.53 2.46
CA ASN A 25 9.64 4.47 3.92
C ASN A 25 9.78 3.02 4.44
N GLN A 26 9.17 2.05 3.72
CA GLN A 26 9.33 0.64 4.06
C GLN A 26 10.80 0.20 4.01
N ALA A 27 11.52 0.59 2.95
CA ALA A 27 12.94 0.31 2.81
C ALA A 27 13.78 0.99 3.90
N MET A 28 13.49 2.26 4.22
CA MET A 28 14.19 2.99 5.30
C MET A 28 14.01 2.30 6.67
N LEU A 29 12.80 1.84 6.99
CA LEU A 29 12.55 1.08 8.23
C LEU A 29 13.40 -0.19 8.28
N GLY A 30 13.49 -0.94 7.16
CA GLY A 30 14.33 -2.12 7.06
C GLY A 30 15.83 -1.82 7.23
N HIS A 31 16.31 -0.71 6.66
CA HIS A 31 17.69 -0.25 6.84
C HIS A 31 17.99 0.24 8.26
N ALA A 32 16.97 0.74 8.97
CA ALA A 32 17.09 1.07 10.40
C ALA A 32 17.07 -0.16 11.32
N GLY A 33 16.98 -1.37 10.75
CA GLY A 33 16.99 -2.63 11.51
C GLY A 33 15.62 -3.09 12.01
N LEU A 34 14.55 -2.38 11.63
CA LEU A 34 13.18 -2.78 11.97
C LEU A 34 12.72 -3.95 11.08
N PRO A 35 11.91 -4.87 11.60
CA PRO A 35 11.39 -5.98 10.81
C PRO A 35 10.41 -5.48 9.75
N ILE A 36 10.72 -5.75 8.49
CA ILE A 36 9.84 -5.48 7.35
C ILE A 36 9.51 -6.77 6.60
N PRO A 37 8.34 -6.88 5.97
CA PRO A 37 8.02 -8.00 5.07
C PRO A 37 9.03 -8.07 3.92
N LYS A 38 9.37 -9.30 3.49
CA LYS A 38 10.19 -9.49 2.29
C LYS A 38 9.48 -8.91 1.08
N GLY A 39 10.24 -8.37 0.13
CA GLY A 39 9.63 -7.81 -1.07
C GLY A 39 10.59 -6.98 -1.89
N PHE A 40 10.03 -6.38 -2.93
CA PHE A 40 10.73 -5.52 -3.87
C PHE A 40 9.85 -4.34 -4.31
N CYS A 41 10.49 -3.33 -4.88
CA CYS A 41 9.85 -2.16 -5.46
C CYS A 41 9.87 -2.23 -6.98
N LEU A 42 8.78 -1.82 -7.62
CA LEU A 42 8.73 -1.53 -9.05
C LEU A 42 8.79 -0.02 -9.26
N ASP A 43 9.76 0.44 -10.05
CA ASP A 43 10.01 1.85 -10.35
C ASP A 43 8.81 2.50 -11.07
N ALA A 44 8.51 3.73 -10.72
CA ALA A 44 7.53 4.54 -11.43
C ALA A 44 7.88 4.79 -12.91
N ALA A 45 9.14 4.64 -13.30
CA ALA A 45 9.54 4.63 -14.70
C ALA A 45 8.92 3.46 -15.50
N ALA A 46 8.63 2.33 -14.85
CA ALA A 46 7.90 1.23 -15.48
C ALA A 46 6.45 1.62 -15.86
N TYR A 47 5.79 2.41 -15.01
CA TYR A 47 4.48 2.96 -15.33
C TYR A 47 4.52 3.87 -16.58
N ARG A 48 5.50 4.77 -16.67
CA ARG A 48 5.66 5.63 -17.85
C ARG A 48 5.99 4.81 -19.10
N ARG A 49 6.86 3.80 -18.97
CA ARG A 49 7.18 2.86 -20.05
C ARG A 49 5.94 2.07 -20.51
N GLN A 50 5.05 1.71 -19.60
CA GLN A 50 3.77 1.07 -19.94
C GLN A 50 2.86 2.00 -20.74
N LEU A 51 2.71 3.27 -20.34
CA LEU A 51 1.94 4.26 -21.10
C LEU A 51 2.50 4.44 -22.53
N GLU A 52 3.81 4.50 -22.66
CA GLU A 52 4.48 4.57 -23.95
C GLU A 52 4.19 3.33 -24.81
N PHE A 53 4.31 2.12 -24.23
CA PHE A 53 4.08 0.85 -24.91
C PHE A 53 2.64 0.72 -25.45
N ILE A 54 1.65 1.19 -24.70
CA ILE A 54 0.24 1.17 -25.12
C ILE A 54 -0.19 2.41 -25.92
N GLY A 55 0.75 3.32 -26.23
CA GLY A 55 0.49 4.52 -27.03
C GLY A 55 -0.41 5.57 -26.36
N LEU A 56 -0.36 5.66 -25.03
CA LEU A 56 -1.20 6.58 -24.24
C LEU A 56 -0.38 7.65 -23.48
N LEU A 57 0.93 7.70 -23.68
CA LEU A 57 1.79 8.67 -22.97
C LEU A 57 1.43 10.12 -23.30
N ASP A 58 1.24 10.44 -24.59
CA ASP A 58 0.87 11.79 -25.04
C ASP A 58 -0.49 12.19 -24.47
N LEU A 59 -1.49 11.29 -24.51
CA LEU A 59 -2.80 11.53 -23.94
C LEU A 59 -2.74 11.84 -22.44
N ALA A 60 -1.87 11.14 -21.69
CA ALA A 60 -1.66 11.41 -20.27
C ALA A 60 -1.16 12.84 -20.02
N GLY A 61 -0.30 13.36 -20.91
CA GLY A 61 0.21 14.73 -20.85
C GLY A 61 -0.78 15.81 -21.27
N GLU A 62 -1.83 15.46 -22.00
CA GLU A 62 -2.84 16.40 -22.48
C GLU A 62 -3.99 16.63 -21.50
N ILE A 63 -4.11 15.81 -20.45
CA ILE A 63 -5.26 15.79 -19.52
C ILE A 63 -5.51 17.16 -18.86
N ASP A 64 -4.45 17.86 -18.47
CA ASP A 64 -4.58 19.16 -17.79
C ASP A 64 -5.10 20.27 -18.71
N GLY A 65 -4.98 20.09 -20.03
CA GLY A 65 -5.53 20.99 -21.06
C GLY A 65 -6.99 20.69 -21.43
N LEU A 66 -7.53 19.55 -20.99
CA LEU A 66 -8.87 19.12 -21.30
C LEU A 66 -9.87 19.50 -20.19
N SER A 67 -11.15 19.58 -20.52
CA SER A 67 -12.19 19.89 -19.54
C SER A 67 -13.50 19.14 -19.82
N GLY A 68 -14.35 19.03 -18.82
CA GLY A 68 -15.70 18.50 -18.96
C GLY A 68 -15.75 17.06 -19.49
N GLU A 69 -16.48 16.87 -20.60
CA GLU A 69 -16.67 15.53 -21.19
C GLU A 69 -15.43 14.98 -21.87
N GLU A 70 -14.63 15.84 -22.52
CA GLU A 70 -13.39 15.43 -23.18
C GLU A 70 -12.38 14.88 -22.17
N GLN A 71 -12.20 15.56 -21.04
CA GLN A 71 -11.34 15.11 -19.97
C GLN A 71 -11.82 13.74 -19.42
N ARG A 72 -13.12 13.58 -19.15
CA ARG A 72 -13.69 12.31 -18.66
C ARG A 72 -13.45 11.15 -19.62
N GLN A 73 -13.61 11.37 -20.92
CA GLN A 73 -13.36 10.36 -21.95
C GLN A 73 -11.89 10.00 -22.04
N ALA A 74 -10.98 10.98 -22.01
CA ALA A 74 -9.55 10.79 -22.05
C ALA A 74 -9.06 9.98 -20.82
N VAL A 75 -9.51 10.35 -19.64
CA VAL A 75 -9.23 9.65 -18.38
C VAL A 75 -9.76 8.21 -18.38
N SER A 76 -10.98 8.01 -18.89
CA SER A 76 -11.53 6.66 -19.03
C SER A 76 -10.70 5.80 -19.98
N LYS A 77 -10.23 6.37 -21.08
CA LYS A 77 -9.35 5.70 -22.05
C LYS A 77 -8.01 5.31 -21.41
N LEU A 78 -7.40 6.20 -20.61
CA LEU A 78 -6.17 5.91 -19.86
C LEU A 78 -6.38 4.75 -18.88
N ARG A 79 -7.44 4.80 -18.07
CA ARG A 79 -7.76 3.75 -17.10
C ARG A 79 -7.98 2.39 -17.76
N LEU A 80 -8.82 2.33 -18.77
CA LEU A 80 -9.12 1.09 -19.50
C LEU A 80 -7.88 0.59 -20.24
N GLY A 81 -7.12 1.48 -20.89
CA GLY A 81 -5.89 1.10 -21.56
C GLY A 81 -4.86 0.49 -20.61
N LEU A 82 -4.64 1.07 -19.43
CA LEU A 82 -3.73 0.51 -18.43
C LEU A 82 -4.22 -0.82 -17.84
N PHE A 83 -5.54 -0.97 -17.65
CA PHE A 83 -6.11 -2.16 -17.04
C PHE A 83 -6.21 -3.35 -18.01
N ASP A 84 -6.63 -3.11 -19.25
CA ASP A 84 -6.95 -4.16 -20.22
C ASP A 84 -5.75 -4.57 -21.10
N SER A 85 -4.76 -3.67 -21.27
CA SER A 85 -3.60 -3.99 -22.11
C SER A 85 -2.61 -4.93 -21.42
N PRO A 86 -1.88 -5.75 -22.17
CA PRO A 86 -0.77 -6.55 -21.62
C PRO A 86 0.32 -5.60 -21.09
N ILE A 87 1.08 -6.08 -20.12
CA ILE A 87 2.26 -5.36 -19.63
C ILE A 87 3.36 -5.46 -20.69
N ALA A 88 4.13 -4.39 -20.85
CA ALA A 88 5.27 -4.36 -21.78
C ALA A 88 6.24 -5.51 -21.47
N PRO A 89 6.69 -6.31 -22.46
CA PRO A 89 7.49 -7.50 -22.21
C PRO A 89 8.81 -7.23 -21.47
N ASP A 90 9.39 -6.07 -21.66
CA ASP A 90 10.61 -5.61 -20.99
C ASP A 90 10.39 -5.26 -19.50
N ILE A 91 9.13 -5.17 -19.06
CA ILE A 91 8.71 -5.03 -17.66
C ILE A 91 8.19 -6.39 -17.13
N GLU A 92 7.29 -7.05 -17.86
CA GLU A 92 6.58 -8.24 -17.41
C GLU A 92 7.54 -9.38 -17.06
N GLN A 93 8.51 -9.68 -17.94
CA GLN A 93 9.43 -10.78 -17.72
C GLN A 93 10.27 -10.64 -16.44
N PRO A 94 11.01 -9.54 -16.20
CA PRO A 94 11.76 -9.37 -14.96
C PRO A 94 10.85 -9.27 -13.73
N LEU A 95 9.63 -8.73 -13.90
CA LEU A 95 8.65 -8.63 -12.83
C LEU A 95 8.16 -9.99 -12.35
N LEU A 96 7.86 -10.91 -13.29
CA LEU A 96 7.47 -12.28 -12.97
C LEU A 96 8.63 -13.06 -12.31
N ILE A 97 9.86 -12.88 -12.78
CA ILE A 97 11.04 -13.51 -12.16
C ILE A 97 11.13 -13.08 -10.69
N ALA A 98 11.11 -11.79 -10.41
CA ALA A 98 11.20 -11.27 -9.04
C ALA A 98 10.02 -11.71 -8.15
N TRP A 99 8.82 -11.82 -8.74
CA TRP A 99 7.63 -12.29 -8.03
C TRP A 99 7.74 -13.77 -7.66
N HIS A 100 8.22 -14.63 -8.57
CA HIS A 100 8.45 -16.06 -8.28
C HIS A 100 9.51 -16.24 -7.19
N GLU A 101 10.63 -15.52 -7.28
CA GLU A 101 11.67 -15.54 -6.24
C GLU A 101 11.11 -15.14 -4.87
N LEU A 102 10.23 -14.12 -4.81
CA LEU A 102 9.57 -13.71 -3.58
C LEU A 102 8.63 -14.81 -3.05
N CYS A 103 7.82 -15.44 -3.91
CA CYS A 103 6.92 -16.53 -3.54
C CYS A 103 7.69 -17.74 -2.97
N GLU A 104 8.79 -18.13 -3.62
CA GLU A 104 9.64 -19.22 -3.16
C GLU A 104 10.32 -18.89 -1.81
N ALA A 105 10.86 -17.67 -1.67
CA ALA A 105 11.55 -17.24 -0.46
C ALA A 105 10.65 -17.07 0.75
N SER A 106 9.37 -16.70 0.54
CA SER A 106 8.40 -16.44 1.62
C SER A 106 7.54 -17.66 1.94
N GLY A 107 7.26 -18.50 0.96
CA GLY A 107 6.28 -19.60 1.08
C GLY A 107 4.85 -19.10 1.34
N SER A 108 4.58 -17.81 1.08
CA SER A 108 3.32 -17.15 1.38
C SER A 108 2.72 -16.49 0.13
N LYS A 109 1.45 -16.11 0.23
CA LYS A 109 0.80 -15.24 -0.75
C LYS A 109 1.46 -13.87 -0.76
N THR A 110 1.24 -13.12 -1.83
CA THR A 110 1.82 -11.78 -1.97
C THR A 110 0.77 -10.68 -1.93
N VAL A 111 1.25 -9.47 -1.79
CA VAL A 111 0.47 -8.23 -1.81
C VAL A 111 1.11 -7.25 -2.79
N VAL A 112 0.29 -6.56 -3.56
CA VAL A 112 0.69 -5.41 -4.40
C VAL A 112 0.07 -4.15 -3.82
N ARG A 113 0.90 -3.17 -3.54
CA ARG A 113 0.51 -1.88 -2.97
C ARG A 113 0.97 -0.76 -3.87
N SER A 114 0.06 0.11 -4.22
CA SER A 114 0.39 1.38 -4.90
C SER A 114 1.28 2.26 -4.03
N SER A 115 2.27 2.88 -4.64
CA SER A 115 3.21 3.81 -4.04
C SER A 115 3.44 4.98 -5.01
N SER A 116 2.56 5.97 -4.95
CA SER A 116 2.64 7.13 -5.84
C SER A 116 3.80 8.04 -5.47
N LEU A 117 4.41 8.68 -6.48
CA LEU A 117 5.47 9.66 -6.27
C LEU A 117 4.97 10.92 -5.55
N SER A 118 3.67 11.19 -5.60
CA SER A 118 3.04 12.38 -5.01
C SER A 118 2.27 12.10 -3.72
N GLU A 119 2.39 10.91 -3.13
CA GLU A 119 1.56 10.47 -2.01
C GLU A 119 1.84 11.24 -0.69
N ASP A 120 3.07 11.67 -0.46
CA ASP A 120 3.51 12.37 0.75
C ASP A 120 4.09 13.76 0.45
N LEU A 121 3.39 14.56 -0.33
CA LEU A 121 3.70 15.99 -0.36
C LEU A 121 3.31 16.59 1.00
N ALA A 122 4.22 17.38 1.59
CA ALA A 122 4.34 17.76 3.00
C ALA A 122 3.06 18.20 3.77
N ASP A 123 1.93 18.40 3.09
CA ASP A 123 0.65 18.83 3.69
C ASP A 123 -0.55 17.95 3.30
N SER A 124 -0.32 16.73 2.83
CA SER A 124 -1.43 15.92 2.31
C SER A 124 -1.25 14.43 2.50
N THR A 125 -2.23 13.79 3.11
CA THR A 125 -2.30 12.34 3.19
C THR A 125 -3.16 11.78 2.08
N PHE A 126 -2.57 11.05 1.14
CA PHE A 126 -3.27 10.16 0.21
C PHE A 126 -3.74 8.86 0.89
N ALA A 127 -3.81 8.82 2.20
CA ALA A 127 -4.19 7.63 2.94
C ALA A 127 -5.54 7.08 2.43
N GLY A 128 -5.53 5.83 1.97
CA GLY A 128 -6.72 5.13 1.46
C GLY A 128 -7.22 5.58 0.08
N GLN A 129 -6.44 6.34 -0.70
CA GLN A 129 -6.81 6.78 -2.05
C GLN A 129 -6.49 5.73 -3.12
N TYR A 130 -5.47 4.92 -2.92
CA TYR A 130 -4.96 3.96 -3.88
C TYR A 130 -5.16 2.52 -3.44
N GLU A 131 -5.22 1.63 -4.43
CA GLU A 131 -5.57 0.24 -4.25
C GLU A 131 -4.45 -0.58 -3.59
N THR A 132 -4.86 -1.57 -2.82
CA THR A 132 -4.00 -2.63 -2.28
C THR A 132 -4.64 -3.98 -2.57
N PHE A 133 -3.93 -4.86 -3.24
CA PHE A 133 -4.38 -6.19 -3.59
C PHE A 133 -3.67 -7.23 -2.72
N LEU A 134 -4.44 -7.99 -1.97
CA LEU A 134 -3.96 -8.97 -0.98
C LEU A 134 -4.21 -10.40 -1.43
N GLY A 135 -3.33 -11.31 -1.03
CA GLY A 135 -3.58 -12.73 -1.16
C GLY A 135 -3.34 -13.29 -2.57
N LEU A 136 -2.52 -12.61 -3.37
CA LEU A 136 -2.19 -13.01 -4.73
C LEU A 136 -1.34 -14.30 -4.71
N ASN A 137 -1.72 -15.29 -5.51
CA ASN A 137 -1.11 -16.61 -5.51
C ASN A 137 -0.85 -17.20 -6.90
N ASN A 138 -1.19 -16.48 -7.96
CA ASN A 138 -0.88 -16.85 -9.34
C ASN A 138 -0.53 -15.63 -10.18
N GLU A 139 0.17 -15.85 -11.30
CA GLU A 139 0.67 -14.80 -12.20
C GLU A 139 -0.46 -13.91 -12.73
N ALA A 140 -1.60 -14.50 -13.10
CA ALA A 140 -2.71 -13.74 -13.68
C ALA A 140 -3.30 -12.75 -12.69
N GLU A 141 -3.49 -13.15 -11.43
CA GLU A 141 -3.93 -12.26 -10.35
C GLU A 141 -2.88 -11.18 -10.06
N PHE A 142 -1.60 -11.57 -10.03
CA PHE A 142 -0.49 -10.66 -9.77
C PHE A 142 -0.39 -9.56 -10.85
N LEU A 143 -0.35 -9.94 -12.14
CA LEU A 143 -0.29 -8.99 -13.25
C LEU A 143 -1.55 -8.11 -13.33
N THR A 144 -2.71 -8.66 -12.99
CA THR A 144 -3.96 -7.88 -12.91
C THR A 144 -3.88 -6.84 -11.78
N ALA A 145 -3.34 -7.19 -10.62
CA ALA A 145 -3.15 -6.26 -9.51
C ALA A 145 -2.18 -5.11 -9.87
N VAL A 146 -1.09 -5.42 -10.59
CA VAL A 146 -0.15 -4.41 -11.09
C VAL A 146 -0.85 -3.40 -12.02
N ARG A 147 -1.60 -3.90 -13.02
CA ARG A 147 -2.37 -3.06 -13.96
C ARG A 147 -3.44 -2.23 -13.23
N ALA A 148 -4.13 -2.83 -12.28
CA ALA A 148 -5.16 -2.15 -11.49
C ALA A 148 -4.58 -1.02 -10.63
N CYS A 149 -3.41 -1.22 -10.01
CA CYS A 149 -2.71 -0.17 -9.28
C CYS A 149 -2.34 1.01 -10.19
N TRP A 150 -1.83 0.73 -11.39
CA TRP A 150 -1.51 1.78 -12.37
C TRP A 150 -2.76 2.52 -12.86
N ALA A 151 -3.83 1.78 -13.13
CA ALA A 151 -5.10 2.37 -13.56
C ALA A 151 -5.77 3.23 -12.45
N ALA A 152 -5.53 2.91 -11.18
CA ALA A 152 -6.09 3.65 -10.04
C ALA A 152 -5.58 5.10 -9.96
N LEU A 153 -4.40 5.41 -10.55
CA LEU A 153 -3.88 6.78 -10.65
C LEU A 153 -4.85 7.71 -11.39
N TRP A 154 -5.60 7.17 -12.35
CA TRP A 154 -6.60 7.90 -13.15
C TRP A 154 -8.04 7.76 -12.60
N SER A 155 -8.19 7.42 -11.32
CA SER A 155 -9.51 7.39 -10.70
C SER A 155 -10.07 8.82 -10.54
N PRO A 156 -11.41 9.01 -10.57
CA PRO A 156 -12.01 10.33 -10.35
C PRO A 156 -11.61 10.97 -9.03
N ARG A 157 -11.28 10.15 -8.04
CA ARG A 157 -10.83 10.59 -6.72
C ARG A 157 -9.40 11.12 -6.79
N ALA A 158 -8.50 10.39 -7.46
CA ALA A 158 -7.11 10.80 -7.65
C ALA A 158 -7.04 12.12 -8.44
N LEU A 159 -7.80 12.24 -9.53
CA LEU A 159 -7.85 13.47 -10.34
C LEU A 159 -8.32 14.69 -9.54
N ARG A 160 -9.41 14.58 -8.79
CA ARG A 160 -9.88 15.69 -7.93
C ARG A 160 -8.83 16.12 -6.92
N TYR A 161 -8.04 15.16 -6.42
CA TYR A 161 -6.95 15.49 -5.52
C TYR A 161 -5.83 16.24 -6.27
N MET A 162 -5.40 15.77 -7.44
CA MET A 162 -4.40 16.44 -8.27
C MET A 162 -4.82 17.88 -8.57
N GLU A 163 -6.06 18.07 -9.04
CA GLU A 163 -6.63 19.38 -9.28
C GLU A 163 -6.61 20.29 -8.04
N SER A 164 -6.99 19.74 -6.86
CA SER A 164 -7.01 20.51 -5.62
C SER A 164 -5.63 20.96 -5.14
N ARG A 165 -4.56 20.33 -5.65
CA ARG A 165 -3.16 20.59 -5.30
C ARG A 165 -2.35 21.21 -6.44
N ASN A 166 -2.97 21.50 -7.57
CA ASN A 166 -2.31 22.00 -8.78
C ASN A 166 -1.10 21.12 -9.19
N LEU A 167 -1.27 19.78 -9.11
CA LEU A 167 -0.26 18.82 -9.54
C LEU A 167 -0.40 18.61 -11.05
N ASP A 168 0.73 18.64 -11.76
CA ASP A 168 0.79 18.32 -13.18
C ASP A 168 0.59 16.81 -13.38
N THR A 169 -0.31 16.42 -14.27
CA THR A 169 -0.57 15.00 -14.56
C THR A 169 0.64 14.30 -15.22
N LEU A 170 1.52 15.03 -15.89
CA LEU A 170 2.78 14.51 -16.44
C LEU A 170 3.78 14.08 -15.35
N ASP A 171 3.79 14.79 -14.23
CA ASP A 171 4.67 14.47 -13.10
C ASP A 171 4.16 13.28 -12.30
N MET A 172 2.88 12.92 -12.50
CA MET A 172 2.29 11.80 -11.80
C MET A 172 2.80 10.48 -12.33
N ALA A 173 3.27 9.65 -11.42
CA ALA A 173 3.67 8.29 -11.73
C ALA A 173 3.46 7.37 -10.52
N MET A 174 3.30 6.09 -10.80
CA MET A 174 2.97 5.09 -9.80
C MET A 174 4.09 4.04 -9.73
N GLY A 175 4.86 4.09 -8.66
CA GLY A 175 5.66 2.96 -8.20
C GLY A 175 4.80 1.94 -7.48
N LEU A 176 5.28 0.72 -7.35
CA LEU A 176 4.59 -0.32 -6.61
C LEU A 176 5.52 -0.93 -5.55
N CYS A 177 4.94 -1.31 -4.43
CA CYS A 177 5.60 -2.11 -3.41
C CYS A 177 4.97 -3.51 -3.40
N ILE A 178 5.74 -4.52 -3.75
CA ILE A 178 5.33 -5.92 -3.81
C ILE A 178 5.98 -6.66 -2.63
N GLN A 179 5.16 -7.30 -1.79
CA GLN A 179 5.64 -7.90 -0.55
C GLN A 179 4.98 -9.25 -0.29
N GLU A 180 5.60 -10.06 0.57
CA GLU A 180 4.92 -11.21 1.17
C GLU A 180 3.74 -10.71 2.02
N LEU A 181 2.66 -11.50 2.05
CA LEU A 181 1.54 -11.24 2.90
C LEU A 181 1.80 -11.79 4.29
N VAL A 182 1.96 -10.92 5.25
CA VAL A 182 2.12 -11.30 6.65
C VAL A 182 0.78 -11.70 7.24
N GLY A 183 0.67 -12.94 7.70
CA GLY A 183 -0.50 -13.46 8.41
C GLY A 183 -0.55 -13.00 9.86
N GLY A 184 -0.78 -11.71 10.10
CA GLY A 184 -0.83 -11.15 11.44
C GLY A 184 -2.02 -11.66 12.26
N LEU A 185 -1.77 -12.09 13.49
CA LEU A 185 -2.83 -12.39 14.47
C LEU A 185 -3.51 -11.11 14.94
N VAL A 186 -2.74 -10.05 15.06
CA VAL A 186 -3.16 -8.70 15.43
C VAL A 186 -2.50 -7.72 14.47
N SER A 187 -3.23 -6.72 14.06
CA SER A 187 -2.73 -5.63 13.24
C SER A 187 -3.16 -4.29 13.81
N GLY A 188 -2.36 -3.26 13.57
CA GLY A 188 -2.65 -1.95 14.10
C GLY A 188 -1.80 -0.85 13.48
N GLY A 189 -1.92 0.31 14.06
CA GLY A 189 -1.11 1.47 13.75
C GLY A 189 -1.21 2.49 14.86
N GLY A 190 -0.35 3.49 14.82
CA GLY A 190 -0.35 4.50 15.87
C GLY A 190 0.34 5.78 15.47
N MET A 191 0.28 6.73 16.39
CA MET A 191 1.00 7.99 16.33
C MET A 191 2.00 8.05 17.47
N SER A 192 3.27 8.20 17.11
CA SER A 192 4.38 8.26 18.07
C SER A 192 4.38 9.54 18.91
N GLN A 193 3.64 10.59 18.50
CA GLN A 193 3.52 11.82 19.23
C GLN A 193 2.15 12.47 18.99
N MET A 194 1.40 12.62 20.07
CA MET A 194 0.16 13.40 20.11
C MET A 194 0.44 14.82 20.58
N ALA A 195 -0.57 15.72 20.50
CA ALA A 195 -0.43 17.11 20.90
C ALA A 195 -0.07 17.30 22.39
N ASP A 196 -0.45 16.35 23.23
CA ASP A 196 -0.15 16.32 24.69
C ASP A 196 1.18 15.61 25.02
N GLY A 197 1.93 15.17 24.00
CA GLY A 197 3.20 14.48 24.15
C GLY A 197 3.08 12.96 24.32
N THR A 198 1.86 12.40 24.43
CA THR A 198 1.65 10.96 24.53
C THR A 198 1.79 10.27 23.20
N MET A 199 1.87 8.92 23.21
CA MET A 199 1.73 8.06 22.04
C MET A 199 0.34 7.42 22.03
N SER A 200 -0.23 7.16 20.85
CA SER A 200 -1.51 6.46 20.70
C SER A 200 -1.37 5.31 19.74
N LEU A 201 -1.71 4.09 20.16
CA LEU A 201 -1.78 2.90 19.33
C LEU A 201 -3.23 2.43 19.21
N SER A 202 -3.59 1.96 18.02
CA SER A 202 -4.87 1.30 17.75
C SER A 202 -4.58 -0.08 17.18
N ALA A 203 -5.17 -1.12 17.71
CA ALA A 203 -4.96 -2.49 17.25
C ALA A 203 -6.26 -3.31 17.26
N SER A 204 -6.31 -4.32 16.40
CA SER A 204 -7.45 -5.25 16.34
C SER A 204 -6.98 -6.63 15.89
N TRP A 205 -7.76 -7.64 16.18
CA TRP A 205 -7.53 -9.01 15.74
C TRP A 205 -7.56 -9.14 14.21
N GLY A 206 -6.62 -9.90 13.66
CA GLY A 206 -6.53 -10.21 12.25
C GLY A 206 -5.80 -9.14 11.41
N LEU A 207 -6.10 -9.10 10.11
CA LEU A 207 -5.45 -8.19 9.16
C LEU A 207 -5.89 -6.73 9.36
N GLY A 208 -4.98 -5.79 9.20
CA GLY A 208 -5.22 -4.36 9.39
C GLY A 208 -6.21 -3.71 8.42
N THR A 209 -6.67 -4.42 7.39
CA THR A 209 -7.68 -3.94 6.45
C THR A 209 -9.00 -3.56 7.13
N ALA A 210 -9.41 -4.30 8.16
CA ALA A 210 -10.63 -4.01 8.91
C ALA A 210 -10.56 -2.66 9.64
N ILE A 211 -9.39 -2.33 10.20
CA ILE A 211 -9.14 -1.02 10.83
C ILE A 211 -9.11 0.08 9.77
N ALA A 212 -8.36 -0.13 8.68
CA ALA A 212 -8.20 0.86 7.62
C ALA A 212 -9.51 1.21 6.93
N GLN A 213 -10.45 0.26 6.85
CA GLN A 213 -11.79 0.44 6.25
C GLN A 213 -12.85 0.91 7.26
N GLY A 214 -12.50 1.02 8.55
CA GLY A 214 -13.44 1.43 9.60
C GLY A 214 -14.53 0.38 9.91
N GLU A 215 -14.27 -0.89 9.61
CA GLU A 215 -15.24 -1.99 9.82
C GLU A 215 -15.27 -2.48 11.27
N VAL A 216 -14.25 -2.14 12.05
CA VAL A 216 -14.12 -2.51 13.46
C VAL A 216 -13.83 -1.29 14.30
N VAL A 217 -14.22 -1.34 15.58
CA VAL A 217 -13.73 -0.39 16.59
C VAL A 217 -12.51 -1.04 17.23
N PRO A 218 -11.28 -0.56 16.93
CA PRO A 218 -10.06 -1.16 17.44
C PRO A 218 -9.90 -0.92 18.94
N ASP A 219 -9.08 -1.73 19.59
CA ASP A 219 -8.55 -1.40 20.91
C ASP A 219 -7.66 -0.17 20.79
N ARG A 220 -7.71 0.68 21.79
CA ARG A 220 -6.88 1.89 21.88
C ARG A 220 -5.99 1.81 23.12
N TYR A 221 -4.73 2.13 22.90
CA TYR A 221 -3.71 2.19 23.94
C TYR A 221 -3.08 3.57 23.92
N VAL A 222 -2.96 4.20 25.08
CA VAL A 222 -2.24 5.47 25.26
C VAL A 222 -0.99 5.17 26.07
N LEU A 223 0.16 5.62 25.59
CA LEU A 223 1.45 5.44 26.23
C LEU A 223 2.07 6.81 26.56
N ASP A 224 2.81 6.86 27.64
CA ASP A 224 3.68 7.96 27.96
C ASP A 224 4.92 7.98 27.05
N VAL A 225 5.72 9.04 27.14
CA VAL A 225 6.95 9.25 26.35
C VAL A 225 8.01 8.17 26.57
N ASP A 226 7.95 7.45 27.68
CA ASP A 226 8.85 6.34 28.02
C ASP A 226 8.30 4.97 27.61
N GLY A 227 7.17 4.91 26.89
CA GLY A 227 6.52 3.67 26.45
C GLY A 227 5.65 3.00 27.54
N THR A 228 5.42 3.65 28.68
CA THR A 228 4.54 3.11 29.74
C THR A 228 3.07 3.25 29.33
N VAL A 229 2.30 2.17 29.40
CA VAL A 229 0.85 2.18 29.09
C VAL A 229 0.08 2.92 30.17
N ILE A 230 -0.52 4.07 29.81
CA ILE A 230 -1.33 4.91 30.71
C ILE A 230 -2.80 4.51 30.66
N GLU A 231 -3.34 4.23 29.46
CA GLU A 231 -4.74 3.91 29.26
C GLU A 231 -4.90 2.77 28.27
N THR A 232 -5.88 1.91 28.52
CA THR A 232 -6.30 0.88 27.57
C THR A 232 -7.82 0.90 27.47
N VAL A 233 -8.33 1.07 26.25
CA VAL A 233 -9.76 1.00 25.94
C VAL A 233 -9.99 -0.18 25.00
N VAL A 234 -10.73 -1.17 25.44
CA VAL A 234 -11.08 -2.33 24.62
C VAL A 234 -12.12 -1.94 23.59
N GLY A 235 -11.83 -2.23 22.33
CA GLY A 235 -12.70 -1.97 21.21
C GLY A 235 -13.81 -3.02 21.03
N ARG A 236 -14.37 -3.07 19.83
CA ARG A 236 -15.35 -4.08 19.42
C ARG A 236 -14.91 -4.72 18.11
N THR A 237 -14.36 -5.92 18.20
CA THR A 237 -13.98 -6.71 17.02
C THR A 237 -14.78 -8.01 17.03
N VAL A 238 -15.89 -8.07 16.31
CA VAL A 238 -16.75 -9.26 16.22
C VAL A 238 -16.20 -10.27 15.23
N HIS A 239 -15.49 -9.79 14.18
CA HIS A 239 -14.90 -10.62 13.14
C HIS A 239 -13.51 -10.12 12.80
N GLY A 240 -12.52 -11.01 12.85
CA GLY A 240 -11.17 -10.75 12.30
C GLY A 240 -11.12 -11.05 10.80
N LYS A 241 -10.42 -10.23 10.02
CA LYS A 241 -10.10 -10.60 8.62
C LYS A 241 -8.87 -11.49 8.59
N ASN A 242 -8.98 -12.57 7.84
CA ASN A 242 -7.89 -13.51 7.61
C ASN A 242 -7.74 -13.78 6.11
N CYS A 243 -6.54 -14.12 5.65
CA CYS A 243 -6.34 -14.65 4.30
C CYS A 243 -6.69 -16.13 4.26
N ALA A 244 -7.95 -16.45 3.98
CA ALA A 244 -8.35 -17.79 3.59
C ALA A 244 -8.04 -18.03 2.10
N HIS A 245 -8.04 -19.30 1.66
CA HIS A 245 -7.78 -19.67 0.27
C HIS A 245 -8.52 -18.77 -0.72
N HIS A 246 -7.78 -18.01 -1.53
CA HIS A 246 -8.24 -17.11 -2.62
C HIS A 246 -8.98 -15.82 -2.26
N SER A 247 -9.17 -15.47 -0.98
CA SER A 247 -9.80 -14.20 -0.59
C SER A 247 -9.42 -13.78 0.83
N VAL A 248 -9.60 -12.50 1.13
CA VAL A 248 -9.62 -12.02 2.50
C VAL A 248 -10.96 -12.41 3.09
N GLY A 249 -11.00 -13.47 3.88
CA GLY A 249 -12.19 -13.97 4.53
C GLY A 249 -12.41 -13.33 5.90
N SER A 250 -13.67 -13.31 6.36
CA SER A 250 -14.03 -12.97 7.74
C SER A 250 -14.03 -14.25 8.57
N LEU A 251 -13.24 -14.28 9.65
CA LEU A 251 -13.30 -15.35 10.65
C LEU A 251 -13.96 -14.81 11.91
N PRO A 252 -14.94 -15.54 12.50
CA PRO A 252 -15.49 -15.19 13.79
C PRO A 252 -14.38 -15.27 14.84
N ILE A 253 -14.25 -14.25 15.65
CA ILE A 253 -13.37 -14.24 16.81
C ILE A 253 -14.14 -14.86 17.97
N ASP A 254 -13.46 -15.67 18.77
CA ASP A 254 -14.03 -16.23 19.98
C ASP A 254 -14.59 -15.09 20.86
N GLN A 255 -15.83 -15.27 21.35
CA GLN A 255 -16.51 -14.24 22.15
C GLN A 255 -15.71 -13.83 23.39
N GLU A 256 -14.97 -14.75 24.00
CA GLU A 256 -14.11 -14.42 25.16
C GLU A 256 -12.96 -13.49 24.76
N LYS A 257 -12.41 -13.64 23.54
CA LYS A 257 -11.34 -12.77 23.00
C LYS A 257 -11.83 -11.38 22.64
N THR A 258 -13.12 -11.22 22.29
CA THR A 258 -13.68 -9.89 21.95
C THR A 258 -13.84 -8.96 23.14
N LEU A 259 -13.75 -9.49 24.35
CA LEU A 259 -13.87 -8.73 25.60
C LEU A 259 -12.51 -8.41 26.23
N GLN A 260 -11.43 -8.87 25.63
CA GLN A 260 -10.06 -8.66 26.12
C GLN A 260 -9.25 -7.85 25.11
N PRO A 261 -8.28 -7.04 25.57
CA PRO A 261 -7.36 -6.36 24.67
C PRO A 261 -6.63 -7.35 23.75
N CYS A 262 -6.48 -7.02 22.47
CA CYS A 262 -5.79 -7.87 21.50
C CYS A 262 -4.27 -7.90 21.68
N LEU A 263 -3.71 -6.93 22.41
CA LEU A 263 -2.30 -6.87 22.80
C LEU A 263 -2.17 -6.86 24.31
N SER A 264 -1.17 -7.56 24.85
CA SER A 264 -0.79 -7.45 26.25
C SER A 264 -0.08 -6.13 26.53
N LYS A 265 0.00 -5.73 27.80
CA LYS A 265 0.74 -4.50 28.20
C LYS A 265 2.21 -4.55 27.78
N ASP A 266 2.85 -5.74 27.89
CA ASP A 266 4.23 -5.91 27.51
C ASP A 266 4.44 -5.73 26.01
N GLN A 267 3.54 -6.29 25.16
CA GLN A 267 3.56 -6.08 23.71
C GLN A 267 3.34 -4.62 23.33
N VAL A 268 2.42 -3.94 24.01
CA VAL A 268 2.19 -2.50 23.78
C VAL A 268 3.41 -1.68 24.17
N GLY A 269 4.05 -2.01 25.32
CA GLY A 269 5.28 -1.35 25.77
C GLY A 269 6.46 -1.55 24.80
N GLU A 270 6.60 -2.77 24.22
CA GLU A 270 7.60 -3.05 23.19
C GLU A 270 7.39 -2.24 21.91
N LEU A 271 6.13 -2.02 21.52
CA LEU A 271 5.80 -1.18 20.37
C LEU A 271 6.00 0.31 20.62
N GLY A 272 6.06 0.75 21.88
CA GLY A 272 6.29 2.14 22.27
C GLY A 272 7.76 2.53 22.38
N GLN A 273 8.69 1.58 22.28
CA GLN A 273 10.15 1.80 22.31
C GLN A 273 10.69 2.07 20.90
#